data_1f25d185b0fb0e89708a3a4a4e257693
#
_entry.id   1f25d185b0fb0e89708a3a4a4e257693
#
_cell.length_a   1.000
_cell.length_b   1.000
_cell.length_c   1.000
_cell.angle_alpha   90.00
_cell.angle_beta   90.00
_cell.angle_gamma   90.00
#
_symmetry.space_group_name_H-M   'P 1'
#
loop_
_entity.id
_entity.type
_entity.pdbx_description
1 polymer ?
#
loop_
_entity_poly.entity_id
_entity_poly.type
_entity_poly.pdbx_seq_one_letter_code
_entity_poly.pdbx_strand_id
1 'polypeptide(L)'
;MGQLLFQIKGRIKMKYNIKLMNDTEAEMISKWKYTEPYSIYNMDDSSDSIEELLNGSYYSVLDSQNNLIGYYCFGESAQVPVGKQFGAYESEEYIDIGLGIRPDLCGKGIGIEFLRKGMEFGQNQLYIKNFRLTVADFNQRAIKVYERVGFKKVTSFERISENEKIKFDVMIYMNTCI
;
A
#
# COMPACT_ATOMS: atom_id res chain seq x y z
N MET A 1 -47.24 -15.70 -14.28
CA MET A 1 -45.97 -16.42 -14.32
C MET A 1 -44.86 -15.39 -14.22
N GLY A 2 -44.35 -15.16 -13.02
CA GLY A 2 -43.29 -14.16 -12.75
C GLY A 2 -41.94 -14.86 -12.77
N GLN A 3 -41.08 -14.49 -13.67
CA GLN A 3 -39.68 -14.87 -13.65
C GLN A 3 -38.95 -14.09 -12.56
N LEU A 4 -38.49 -14.79 -11.55
CA LEU A 4 -37.60 -14.28 -10.49
C LEU A 4 -36.22 -14.03 -11.11
N LEU A 5 -35.90 -12.78 -11.42
CA LEU A 5 -34.55 -12.38 -11.77
C LEU A 5 -33.67 -12.42 -10.50
N PHE A 6 -32.92 -13.48 -10.32
CA PHE A 6 -31.80 -13.53 -9.39
C PHE A 6 -30.72 -12.57 -9.93
N GLN A 7 -30.68 -11.35 -9.42
CA GLN A 7 -29.51 -10.48 -9.56
C GLN A 7 -28.37 -11.07 -8.71
N ILE A 8 -27.54 -11.86 -9.34
CA ILE A 8 -26.21 -12.16 -8.83
C ILE A 8 -25.47 -10.81 -8.85
N LYS A 9 -25.23 -10.21 -7.68
CA LYS A 9 -24.30 -9.09 -7.52
C LYS A 9 -22.90 -9.60 -7.90
N GLY A 10 -22.61 -9.63 -9.19
CA GLY A 10 -21.28 -9.84 -9.72
C GLY A 10 -20.41 -8.70 -9.25
N ARG A 11 -19.52 -8.94 -8.29
CA ARG A 11 -18.40 -8.05 -8.01
C ARG A 11 -17.66 -7.85 -9.34
N ILE A 12 -17.74 -6.66 -9.92
CA ILE A 12 -16.94 -6.31 -11.08
C ILE A 12 -15.50 -6.45 -10.63
N LYS A 13 -14.82 -7.50 -11.11
CA LYS A 13 -13.40 -7.73 -10.81
C LYS A 13 -12.63 -6.63 -11.54
N MET A 14 -12.18 -5.62 -10.81
CA MET A 14 -11.42 -4.53 -11.41
C MET A 14 -10.12 -5.10 -12.00
N LYS A 15 -9.91 -4.83 -13.29
CA LYS A 15 -8.69 -5.23 -13.97
C LYS A 15 -7.68 -4.11 -13.75
N TYR A 16 -6.63 -4.41 -12.98
CA TYR A 16 -5.49 -3.52 -12.78
C TYR A 16 -4.36 -3.88 -13.73
N ASN A 17 -3.73 -2.85 -14.28
CA ASN A 17 -2.45 -2.97 -14.98
C ASN A 17 -1.36 -2.42 -14.04
N ILE A 18 -0.45 -3.30 -13.60
CA ILE A 18 0.63 -2.96 -12.68
C ILE A 18 1.92 -3.03 -13.47
N LYS A 19 2.68 -1.95 -13.47
CA LYS A 19 3.95 -1.83 -14.20
C LYS A 19 4.96 -0.99 -13.41
N LEU A 20 6.23 -1.14 -13.74
CA LEU A 20 7.29 -0.31 -13.17
C LEU A 20 6.94 1.18 -13.34
N MET A 21 7.15 1.98 -12.29
CA MET A 21 6.92 3.42 -12.29
C MET A 21 7.74 4.11 -13.38
N ASN A 22 7.15 5.06 -14.06
CA ASN A 22 7.83 5.94 -15.01
C ASN A 22 7.74 7.41 -14.57
N ASP A 23 8.51 8.29 -15.22
CA ASP A 23 8.62 9.71 -14.88
C ASP A 23 7.25 10.41 -14.80
N THR A 24 6.40 10.21 -15.80
CA THR A 24 5.06 10.84 -15.85
C THR A 24 4.21 10.45 -14.63
N GLU A 25 4.19 9.18 -14.27
CA GLU A 25 3.41 8.67 -13.14
C GLU A 25 4.03 9.11 -11.80
N ALA A 26 5.35 9.14 -11.70
CA ALA A 26 6.05 9.64 -10.52
C ALA A 26 5.72 11.13 -10.28
N GLU A 27 5.78 11.98 -11.32
CA GLU A 27 5.37 13.38 -11.24
C GLU A 27 3.90 13.57 -10.85
N MET A 28 3.00 12.68 -11.31
CA MET A 28 1.60 12.73 -10.90
C MET A 28 1.41 12.36 -9.44
N ILE A 29 2.10 11.30 -8.98
CA ILE A 29 1.99 10.80 -7.62
C ILE A 29 2.61 11.78 -6.62
N SER A 30 3.74 12.41 -6.93
CA SER A 30 4.40 13.37 -6.03
C SER A 30 3.50 14.57 -5.68
N LYS A 31 2.55 14.89 -6.55
CA LYS A 31 1.57 15.97 -6.36
C LYS A 31 0.30 15.56 -5.61
N TRP A 32 0.15 14.27 -5.26
CA TRP A 32 -1.02 13.85 -4.50
C TRP A 32 -1.03 14.45 -3.10
N LYS A 33 -2.19 14.99 -2.70
CA LYS A 33 -2.37 15.59 -1.38
C LYS A 33 -3.51 14.90 -0.66
N TYR A 34 -3.16 14.25 0.42
CA TYR A 34 -4.14 13.69 1.37
C TYR A 34 -4.48 14.76 2.40
N THR A 35 -5.73 14.76 2.87
CA THR A 35 -6.19 15.64 3.95
C THR A 35 -5.81 15.07 5.32
N GLU A 36 -5.81 15.92 6.34
CA GLU A 36 -5.61 15.49 7.71
C GLU A 36 -6.58 14.36 8.13
N PRO A 37 -6.12 13.41 8.92
CA PRO A 37 -4.77 13.26 9.51
C PRO A 37 -3.78 12.53 8.58
N TYR A 38 -4.10 12.32 7.33
CA TYR A 38 -3.30 11.50 6.37
C TYR A 38 -2.26 12.31 5.62
N SER A 39 -2.12 13.62 5.90
CA SER A 39 -1.15 14.51 5.26
C SER A 39 0.32 14.08 5.44
N ILE A 40 0.60 13.25 6.46
CA ILE A 40 1.93 12.64 6.66
C ILE A 40 2.40 11.75 5.50
N TYR A 41 1.48 11.31 4.64
CA TYR A 41 1.77 10.51 3.44
C TYR A 41 1.94 11.38 2.18
N ASN A 42 1.83 12.70 2.31
CA ASN A 42 2.08 13.61 1.19
C ASN A 42 3.56 13.63 0.84
N MET A 43 3.84 13.58 -0.43
CA MET A 43 5.16 13.91 -0.96
C MET A 43 5.28 15.41 -1.17
N ASP A 44 6.51 15.91 -1.25
CA ASP A 44 6.82 17.34 -1.39
C ASP A 44 7.02 17.80 -2.83
N ASP A 45 6.77 16.91 -3.82
CA ASP A 45 7.01 17.11 -5.26
C ASP A 45 8.43 17.59 -5.63
N SER A 46 9.41 17.37 -4.74
CA SER A 46 10.83 17.62 -4.99
C SER A 46 11.43 16.62 -5.98
N SER A 47 12.59 16.94 -6.53
CA SER A 47 13.38 16.00 -7.35
C SER A 47 13.71 14.73 -6.56
N ASP A 48 14.04 14.83 -5.28
CA ASP A 48 14.38 13.69 -4.43
C ASP A 48 13.19 12.74 -4.25
N SER A 49 11.97 13.29 -4.07
CA SER A 49 10.74 12.49 -4.02
C SER A 49 10.44 11.79 -5.34
N ILE A 50 10.71 12.44 -6.48
CA ILE A 50 10.55 11.83 -7.80
C ILE A 50 11.60 10.74 -8.03
N GLU A 51 12.88 10.99 -7.69
CA GLU A 51 13.96 10.00 -7.78
C GLU A 51 13.68 8.77 -6.91
N GLU A 52 13.14 8.96 -5.69
CA GLU A 52 12.71 7.85 -4.83
C GLU A 52 11.65 6.98 -5.53
N LEU A 53 10.64 7.60 -6.15
CA LEU A 53 9.61 6.87 -6.89
C LEU A 53 10.14 6.12 -8.12
N LEU A 54 11.31 6.52 -8.65
CA LEU A 54 11.95 5.94 -9.84
C LEU A 54 13.09 4.98 -9.49
N ASN A 55 13.32 4.65 -8.24
CA ASN A 55 14.44 3.81 -7.78
C ASN A 55 14.34 2.32 -8.16
N GLY A 56 13.29 1.92 -8.87
CA GLY A 56 13.07 0.55 -9.33
C GLY A 56 12.25 -0.34 -8.40
N SER A 57 11.85 0.15 -7.22
CA SER A 57 11.02 -0.59 -6.25
C SER A 57 9.54 -0.18 -6.26
N TYR A 58 9.18 0.84 -7.04
CA TYR A 58 7.82 1.37 -7.15
C TYR A 58 7.13 0.93 -8.44
N TYR A 59 5.85 0.61 -8.32
CA TYR A 59 5.01 0.13 -9.42
C TYR A 59 3.72 0.93 -9.48
N SER A 60 3.44 1.51 -10.63
CA SER A 60 2.18 2.22 -10.91
C SER A 60 1.03 1.24 -11.11
N VAL A 61 -0.13 1.62 -10.61
CA VAL A 61 -1.37 0.85 -10.79
C VAL A 61 -2.34 1.66 -11.62
N LEU A 62 -2.70 1.11 -12.77
CA LEU A 62 -3.65 1.71 -13.70
C LEU A 62 -4.94 0.89 -13.73
N ASP A 63 -6.08 1.55 -13.92
CA ASP A 63 -7.35 0.89 -14.16
C ASP A 63 -7.48 0.39 -15.61
N SER A 64 -8.62 -0.19 -15.96
CA SER A 64 -8.90 -0.69 -17.32
C SER A 64 -8.98 0.40 -18.40
N GLN A 65 -9.03 1.67 -18.00
CA GLN A 65 -9.04 2.84 -18.87
C GLN A 65 -7.68 3.55 -18.92
N ASN A 66 -6.63 2.92 -18.33
CA ASN A 66 -5.29 3.46 -18.15
C ASN A 66 -5.22 4.73 -17.26
N ASN A 67 -6.20 4.95 -16.38
CA ASN A 67 -6.08 5.99 -15.37
C ASN A 67 -5.19 5.51 -14.22
N LEU A 68 -4.25 6.34 -13.78
CA LEU A 68 -3.44 6.10 -12.59
C LEU A 68 -4.32 6.16 -11.34
N ILE A 69 -4.41 5.04 -10.61
CA ILE A 69 -5.28 4.90 -9.43
C ILE A 69 -4.51 4.66 -8.13
N GLY A 70 -3.23 4.31 -8.21
CA GLY A 70 -2.41 4.04 -7.06
C GLY A 70 -1.01 3.57 -7.41
N TYR A 71 -0.29 3.16 -6.40
CA TYR A 71 1.04 2.55 -6.55
C TYR A 71 1.28 1.50 -5.48
N TYR A 72 2.26 0.64 -5.73
CA TYR A 72 2.89 -0.22 -4.74
C TYR A 72 4.38 0.06 -4.69
N CYS A 73 4.99 -0.17 -3.53
CA CYS A 73 6.43 -0.30 -3.41
C CYS A 73 6.77 -1.54 -2.57
N PHE A 74 7.97 -2.07 -2.79
CA PHE A 74 8.42 -3.29 -2.13
C PHE A 74 9.83 -3.12 -1.57
N GLY A 75 10.11 -3.86 -0.48
CA GLY A 75 11.40 -3.84 0.18
C GLY A 75 11.63 -2.58 1.02
N GLU A 76 12.84 -2.05 1.01
CA GLU A 76 13.23 -0.94 1.88
C GLU A 76 12.42 0.34 1.66
N SER A 77 11.99 0.62 0.43
CA SER A 77 11.14 1.77 0.11
C SER A 77 9.75 1.72 0.74
N ALA A 78 9.33 0.56 1.23
CA ALA A 78 8.09 0.40 1.99
C ALA A 78 8.27 0.54 3.50
N GLN A 79 9.50 0.75 3.98
CA GLN A 79 9.82 0.86 5.41
C GLN A 79 9.75 2.31 5.89
N VAL A 80 9.41 2.49 7.16
CA VAL A 80 9.62 3.76 7.86
C VAL A 80 11.03 3.75 8.45
N PRO A 81 11.99 4.59 7.97
CA PRO A 81 13.41 4.42 8.25
C PRO A 81 13.77 4.30 9.73
N VAL A 82 13.11 5.07 10.60
CA VAL A 82 13.36 5.04 12.05
C VAL A 82 13.04 3.68 12.69
N GLY A 83 12.19 2.87 12.07
CA GLY A 83 11.82 1.54 12.54
C GLY A 83 13.01 0.56 12.60
N LYS A 84 14.06 0.79 11.79
CA LYS A 84 15.31 0.00 11.83
C LYS A 84 15.97 0.05 13.21
N GLN A 85 15.90 1.20 13.88
CA GLN A 85 16.47 1.38 15.24
C GLN A 85 15.73 0.57 16.31
N PHE A 86 14.51 0.14 16.01
CA PHE A 86 13.65 -0.66 16.91
C PHE A 86 13.59 -2.14 16.51
N GLY A 87 14.43 -2.59 15.58
CA GLY A 87 14.43 -3.98 15.11
C GLY A 87 13.20 -4.37 14.30
N ALA A 88 12.43 -3.39 13.78
CA ALA A 88 11.15 -3.64 13.12
C ALA A 88 11.30 -4.46 11.82
N TYR A 89 12.50 -4.47 11.23
CA TYR A 89 12.77 -5.03 9.90
C TYR A 89 13.88 -6.07 9.88
N GLU A 90 14.28 -6.62 11.04
CA GLU A 90 15.39 -7.59 11.14
C GLU A 90 15.08 -8.94 10.49
N SER A 91 13.82 -9.37 10.48
CA SER A 91 13.48 -10.66 9.90
C SER A 91 13.46 -10.58 8.36
N GLU A 92 14.29 -11.39 7.73
CA GLU A 92 14.37 -11.56 6.28
C GLU A 92 13.28 -12.49 5.70
N GLU A 93 12.45 -13.09 6.56
CA GLU A 93 11.33 -13.94 6.12
C GLU A 93 10.22 -13.16 5.44
N TYR A 94 10.19 -11.83 5.61
CA TYR A 94 9.14 -10.93 5.12
C TYR A 94 9.74 -9.88 4.20
N ILE A 95 9.05 -9.61 3.11
CA ILE A 95 9.32 -8.44 2.28
C ILE A 95 8.26 -7.37 2.58
N ASP A 96 8.72 -6.14 2.76
CA ASP A 96 7.81 -5.03 3.03
C ASP A 96 7.02 -4.65 1.79
N ILE A 97 5.73 -4.37 1.97
CA ILE A 97 4.84 -3.83 0.96
C ILE A 97 4.28 -2.48 1.42
N GLY A 98 4.48 -1.46 0.61
CA GLY A 98 3.83 -0.16 0.74
C GLY A 98 2.81 0.05 -0.38
N LEU A 99 1.79 0.86 -0.12
CA LEU A 99 0.76 1.17 -1.11
C LEU A 99 0.19 2.56 -0.90
N GLY A 100 -0.10 3.23 -2.01
CA GLY A 100 -0.83 4.49 -2.04
C GLY A 100 -1.99 4.40 -3.02
N ILE A 101 -3.16 4.85 -2.60
CA ILE A 101 -4.36 4.98 -3.45
C ILE A 101 -4.58 6.46 -3.71
N ARG A 102 -4.85 6.83 -4.96
CA ARG A 102 -5.13 8.22 -5.34
C ARG A 102 -6.14 8.85 -4.38
N PRO A 103 -5.88 10.07 -3.86
CA PRO A 103 -6.67 10.65 -2.76
C PRO A 103 -8.18 10.64 -2.94
N ASP A 104 -8.66 10.94 -4.17
CA ASP A 104 -10.09 10.96 -4.51
C ASP A 104 -10.75 9.58 -4.52
N LEU A 105 -9.96 8.49 -4.54
CA LEU A 105 -10.43 7.10 -4.49
C LEU A 105 -10.39 6.51 -3.08
N CYS A 106 -9.78 7.21 -2.13
CA CYS A 106 -9.74 6.79 -0.74
C CYS A 106 -11.16 6.75 -0.13
N GLY A 107 -11.42 5.74 0.71
CA GLY A 107 -12.72 5.58 1.37
C GLY A 107 -13.84 5.03 0.49
N LYS A 108 -13.60 4.69 -0.77
CA LYS A 108 -14.58 4.13 -1.70
C LYS A 108 -14.67 2.59 -1.69
N GLY A 109 -14.08 1.94 -0.70
CA GLY A 109 -14.20 0.48 -0.51
C GLY A 109 -13.29 -0.39 -1.36
N ILE A 110 -12.36 0.20 -2.13
CA ILE A 110 -11.45 -0.54 -3.02
C ILE A 110 -10.24 -1.15 -2.29
N GLY A 111 -9.93 -0.73 -1.05
CA GLY A 111 -8.68 -1.03 -0.36
C GLY A 111 -8.35 -2.52 -0.24
N ILE A 112 -9.35 -3.37 0.06
CA ILE A 112 -9.12 -4.83 0.20
C ILE A 112 -8.70 -5.45 -1.13
N GLU A 113 -9.39 -5.12 -2.22
CA GLU A 113 -9.07 -5.63 -3.55
C GLU A 113 -7.73 -5.08 -4.01
N PHE A 114 -7.48 -3.79 -3.79
CA PHE A 114 -6.23 -3.13 -4.11
C PHE A 114 -5.04 -3.81 -3.41
N LEU A 115 -5.10 -4.02 -2.09
CA LEU A 115 -4.03 -4.71 -1.36
C LEU A 115 -3.81 -6.14 -1.87
N ARG A 116 -4.89 -6.92 -2.08
CA ARG A 116 -4.78 -8.29 -2.60
C ARG A 116 -4.11 -8.33 -3.97
N LYS A 117 -4.39 -7.37 -4.84
CA LYS A 117 -3.75 -7.28 -6.16
C LYS A 117 -2.27 -6.93 -6.06
N GLY A 118 -1.86 -6.07 -5.13
CA GLY A 118 -0.45 -5.80 -4.85
C GLY A 118 0.26 -7.04 -4.33
N MET A 119 -0.35 -7.79 -3.41
CA MET A 119 0.22 -9.05 -2.91
C MET A 119 0.30 -10.12 -4.02
N GLU A 120 -0.75 -10.28 -4.85
CA GLU A 120 -0.76 -11.19 -6.01
C GLU A 120 0.38 -10.85 -6.99
N PHE A 121 0.58 -9.56 -7.27
CA PHE A 121 1.69 -9.07 -8.08
C PHE A 121 3.04 -9.41 -7.44
N GLY A 122 3.23 -9.10 -6.16
CA GLY A 122 4.45 -9.41 -5.42
C GLY A 122 4.76 -10.90 -5.42
N GLN A 123 3.76 -11.76 -5.25
CA GLN A 123 3.92 -13.22 -5.30
C GLN A 123 4.31 -13.72 -6.68
N ASN A 124 3.64 -13.24 -7.74
CA ASN A 124 3.79 -13.80 -9.08
C ASN A 124 4.97 -13.21 -9.87
N GLN A 125 5.32 -11.95 -9.63
CA GLN A 125 6.36 -11.23 -10.39
C GLN A 125 7.65 -11.04 -9.59
N LEU A 126 7.56 -10.93 -8.26
CA LEU A 126 8.71 -10.69 -7.39
C LEU A 126 9.02 -11.89 -6.49
N TYR A 127 8.26 -12.98 -6.61
CA TYR A 127 8.43 -14.24 -5.85
C TYR A 127 8.38 -14.05 -4.33
N ILE A 128 7.66 -13.04 -3.84
CA ILE A 128 7.50 -12.75 -2.42
C ILE A 128 6.56 -13.78 -1.79
N LYS A 129 7.01 -14.45 -0.72
CA LYS A 129 6.19 -15.44 0.00
C LYS A 129 5.37 -14.82 1.12
N ASN A 130 6.04 -14.07 1.98
CA ASN A 130 5.43 -13.46 3.16
C ASN A 130 5.59 -11.95 3.08
N PHE A 131 4.59 -11.22 3.56
CA PHE A 131 4.57 -9.78 3.50
C PHE A 131 4.63 -9.16 4.90
N ARG A 132 5.30 -8.02 4.99
CA ARG A 132 5.27 -7.11 6.14
C ARG A 132 4.80 -5.75 5.64
N LEU A 133 4.14 -4.99 6.47
CA LEU A 133 3.82 -3.59 6.22
C LEU A 133 3.90 -2.79 7.51
N THR A 134 4.09 -1.50 7.35
CA THR A 134 4.12 -0.53 8.46
C THR A 134 3.04 0.51 8.23
N VAL A 135 2.26 0.80 9.24
CA VAL A 135 1.12 1.73 9.17
C VAL A 135 1.07 2.62 10.40
N ALA A 136 0.77 3.91 10.23
CA ALA A 136 0.51 4.78 11.36
C ALA A 136 -0.73 4.30 12.13
N ASP A 137 -0.66 4.25 13.45
CA ASP A 137 -1.72 3.66 14.30
C ASP A 137 -3.05 4.41 14.24
N PHE A 138 -3.01 5.71 13.93
CA PHE A 138 -4.24 6.48 13.70
C PHE A 138 -4.95 6.10 12.39
N ASN A 139 -4.28 5.43 11.44
CA ASN A 139 -4.86 5.04 10.16
C ASN A 139 -5.73 3.78 10.30
N GLN A 140 -6.75 3.86 11.17
CA GLN A 140 -7.67 2.77 11.47
C GLN A 140 -8.39 2.22 10.22
N ARG A 141 -8.55 3.06 9.21
CA ARG A 141 -9.15 2.66 7.94
C ARG A 141 -8.26 1.65 7.20
N ALA A 142 -6.96 1.91 7.13
CA ALA A 142 -6.00 1.00 6.50
C ALA A 142 -5.80 -0.26 7.36
N ILE A 143 -5.65 -0.12 8.68
CA ILE A 143 -5.49 -1.25 9.60
C ILE A 143 -6.63 -2.28 9.44
N LYS A 144 -7.89 -1.81 9.39
CA LYS A 144 -9.05 -2.70 9.14
C LYS A 144 -8.99 -3.43 7.80
N VAL A 145 -8.45 -2.79 6.76
CA VAL A 145 -8.23 -3.45 5.47
C VAL A 145 -7.18 -4.54 5.61
N TYR A 146 -6.06 -4.25 6.27
CA TYR A 146 -4.95 -5.19 6.46
C TYR A 146 -5.37 -6.41 7.28
N GLU A 147 -6.06 -6.20 8.40
CA GLU A 147 -6.61 -7.27 9.21
C GLU A 147 -7.59 -8.18 8.43
N ARG A 148 -8.48 -7.59 7.62
CA ARG A 148 -9.42 -8.36 6.78
C ARG A 148 -8.74 -9.17 5.67
N VAL A 149 -7.57 -8.77 5.23
CA VAL A 149 -6.75 -9.53 4.28
C VAL A 149 -5.96 -10.63 4.98
N GLY A 150 -5.74 -10.52 6.29
CA GLY A 150 -5.08 -11.54 7.10
C GLY A 150 -3.76 -11.10 7.73
N PHE A 151 -3.42 -9.82 7.62
CA PHE A 151 -2.27 -9.28 8.35
C PHE A 151 -2.54 -9.25 9.85
N LYS A 152 -1.48 -9.51 10.63
CA LYS A 152 -1.52 -9.47 12.10
C LYS A 152 -0.44 -8.52 12.60
N LYS A 153 -0.80 -7.67 13.54
CA LYS A 153 0.14 -6.79 14.23
C LYS A 153 1.12 -7.63 15.06
N VAL A 154 2.41 -7.33 14.94
CA VAL A 154 3.48 -8.03 15.68
C VAL A 154 4.26 -7.10 16.60
N THR A 155 4.45 -5.86 16.23
CA THR A 155 5.17 -4.87 17.05
C THR A 155 4.74 -3.45 16.70
N SER A 156 5.27 -2.48 17.40
CA SER A 156 5.09 -1.06 17.09
C SER A 156 6.32 -0.26 17.53
N PHE A 157 6.51 0.89 16.90
CA PHE A 157 7.55 1.85 17.27
C PHE A 157 7.05 3.28 17.10
N GLU A 158 7.81 4.25 17.58
CA GLU A 158 7.45 5.66 17.53
C GLU A 158 8.48 6.47 16.74
N ARG A 159 7.99 7.32 15.86
CA ARG A 159 8.77 8.40 15.26
C ARG A 159 8.50 9.67 16.04
N ILE A 160 9.54 10.24 16.62
CA ILE A 160 9.46 11.48 17.38
C ILE A 160 10.23 12.54 16.59
N SER A 161 9.58 13.64 16.29
CA SER A 161 10.16 14.87 15.76
C SER A 161 9.89 16.00 16.75
N GLU A 162 10.47 17.19 16.54
CA GLU A 162 10.31 18.34 17.44
C GLU A 162 8.86 18.70 17.73
N ASN A 163 7.97 18.51 16.76
CA ASN A 163 6.57 18.95 16.82
C ASN A 163 5.55 17.80 16.75
N GLU A 164 5.98 16.55 16.57
CA GLU A 164 5.06 15.46 16.30
C GLU A 164 5.58 14.12 16.82
N LYS A 165 4.67 13.35 17.41
CA LYS A 165 4.90 11.97 17.82
C LYS A 165 3.91 11.08 17.09
N ILE A 166 4.41 10.18 16.24
CA ILE A 166 3.58 9.24 15.49
C ILE A 166 4.00 7.82 15.87
N LYS A 167 3.01 7.02 16.27
CA LYS A 167 3.18 5.60 16.48
C LYS A 167 2.88 4.84 15.19
N PHE A 168 3.72 3.87 14.88
CA PHE A 168 3.56 2.97 13.74
C PHE A 168 3.39 1.55 14.22
N ASP A 169 2.44 0.85 13.64
CA ASP A 169 2.23 -0.58 13.82
C ASP A 169 2.88 -1.35 12.68
N VAL A 170 3.60 -2.41 13.02
CA VAL A 170 4.18 -3.35 12.07
C VAL A 170 3.28 -4.57 12.01
N MET A 171 2.85 -4.92 10.82
CA MET A 171 1.94 -6.04 10.60
C MET A 171 2.53 -7.03 9.59
N ILE A 172 2.30 -8.32 9.79
CA ILE A 172 2.81 -9.40 8.93
C ILE A 172 1.67 -10.24 8.37
N TYR A 173 1.90 -10.75 7.18
CA TYR A 173 1.08 -11.77 6.51
C TYR A 173 1.96 -12.95 6.14
N MET A 174 1.61 -14.14 6.62
CA MET A 174 2.26 -15.39 6.26
C MET A 174 1.40 -16.13 5.25
N ASN A 175 1.99 -16.47 4.11
CA ASN A 175 1.33 -17.35 3.16
C ASN A 175 1.34 -18.78 3.70
N THR A 176 0.21 -19.23 4.21
CA THR A 176 0.03 -20.58 4.77
C THR A 176 -0.38 -21.61 3.71
N CYS A 177 -0.06 -21.38 2.44
CA CYS A 177 -0.28 -22.43 1.44
C CYS A 177 0.61 -23.64 1.77
N ILE A 178 -0.05 -24.66 2.33
CA ILE A 178 0.45 -26.02 2.48
C ILE A 178 0.34 -26.71 1.14
#